data_c93cf850e44580ba87d1f642163d7e74
#
_entry.id   c93cf850e44580ba87d1f642163d7e74
#
_cell.length_a   1.000
_cell.length_b   1.000
_cell.length_c   1.000
_cell.angle_alpha   90.00
_cell.angle_beta   90.00
_cell.angle_gamma   90.00
#
_symmetry.space_group_name_H-M   'P 1'
#
loop_
_entity.id
_entity.type
_entity.pdbx_description
1 polymer ?
#
loop_
_entity_poly.entity_id
_entity_poly.type
_entity_poly.pdbx_seq_one_letter_code
_entity_poly.pdbx_strand_id
1 'polypeptide(L)'
;MRSSARPVLLSVVCVALLSGTVLSGTVVFGAAPSTGGGATVGSGESAGAGASVGAGASVDTVTEPRRVEARWVWPTGARVVERAWEAPSSDYAAGHRGLDVPAVLGSPASAVDDGTVAFAGAVGGRTVVTIDHGDGLVSTLDSVTPLVAAGDEVVQGAPVGRVSVGHCPESAPCLHLGARVDGRYVDPMAYLPPAEWPVLLPESAWPG
;
A
#
# COMPACT_ATOMS: atom_id res chain seq x y z
N MET A 1 -11.31 -63.16 16.88
CA MET A 1 -10.97 -61.75 16.74
C MET A 1 -9.54 -61.65 16.21
N ARG A 2 -9.36 -61.38 14.92
CA ARG A 2 -8.03 -61.30 14.29
C ARG A 2 -7.76 -59.82 14.00
N SER A 3 -6.77 -59.24 14.70
CA SER A 3 -6.28 -57.87 14.49
C SER A 3 -5.35 -57.87 13.29
N SER A 4 -5.69 -57.07 12.29
CA SER A 4 -4.89 -56.88 11.07
C SER A 4 -4.14 -55.55 11.17
N ALA A 5 -2.83 -55.62 11.42
CA ALA A 5 -1.93 -54.50 11.41
C ALA A 5 -1.51 -54.18 9.96
N ARG A 6 -1.73 -52.96 9.51
CA ARG A 6 -1.23 -52.43 8.21
C ARG A 6 0.14 -51.79 8.39
N PRO A 7 1.11 -52.07 7.51
CA PRO A 7 2.41 -51.43 7.57
C PRO A 7 2.33 -49.98 7.04
N VAL A 8 2.97 -49.07 7.76
CA VAL A 8 3.22 -47.65 7.34
C VAL A 8 4.46 -47.67 6.44
N LEU A 9 4.27 -47.31 5.17
CA LEU A 9 5.39 -47.09 4.25
C LEU A 9 5.98 -45.66 4.56
N LEU A 10 7.23 -45.69 5.00
CA LEU A 10 8.06 -44.52 5.21
C LEU A 10 8.71 -44.16 3.86
N SER A 11 8.22 -43.11 3.18
CA SER A 11 8.87 -42.58 1.98
C SER A 11 10.02 -41.66 2.38
N VAL A 12 11.24 -42.11 2.09
CA VAL A 12 12.46 -41.32 2.20
C VAL A 12 12.56 -40.43 0.97
N VAL A 13 12.44 -39.11 1.15
CA VAL A 13 12.69 -38.10 0.10
C VAL A 13 14.18 -37.79 0.11
N CYS A 14 14.85 -38.17 -0.98
CA CYS A 14 16.26 -37.86 -1.26
C CYS A 14 16.36 -36.41 -1.71
N VAL A 15 16.97 -35.54 -0.90
CA VAL A 15 17.29 -34.14 -1.26
C VAL A 15 18.60 -34.16 -2.05
N ALA A 16 18.51 -33.86 -3.36
CA ALA A 16 19.67 -33.64 -4.21
C ALA A 16 20.19 -32.20 -4.01
N LEU A 17 21.40 -32.06 -3.46
CA LEU A 17 22.16 -30.82 -3.38
C LEU A 17 22.75 -30.50 -4.76
N LEU A 18 22.20 -29.51 -5.45
CA LEU A 18 22.80 -28.93 -6.66
C LEU A 18 23.68 -27.73 -6.23
N SER A 19 25.00 -27.96 -6.33
CA SER A 19 26.02 -26.91 -6.17
C SER A 19 26.01 -25.99 -7.39
N GLY A 20 25.46 -24.78 -7.24
CA GLY A 20 25.49 -23.73 -8.27
C GLY A 20 26.72 -22.85 -8.12
N THR A 21 27.55 -22.83 -9.14
CA THR A 21 28.78 -22.05 -9.30
C THR A 21 28.46 -20.56 -9.42
N VAL A 22 29.03 -19.75 -8.55
CA VAL A 22 28.93 -18.28 -8.59
C VAL A 22 29.90 -17.75 -9.68
N LEU A 23 29.37 -17.17 -10.75
CA LEU A 23 30.16 -16.36 -11.71
C LEU A 23 30.21 -14.92 -11.17
N SER A 24 31.40 -14.49 -10.75
CA SER A 24 31.73 -13.09 -10.47
C SER A 24 31.85 -12.29 -11.75
N GLY A 25 30.86 -11.46 -12.06
CA GLY A 25 30.93 -10.47 -13.14
C GLY A 25 31.49 -9.15 -12.60
N THR A 26 32.67 -8.77 -13.09
CA THR A 26 33.34 -7.48 -12.84
C THR A 26 32.68 -6.41 -13.70
N VAL A 27 32.02 -5.42 -13.06
CA VAL A 27 31.48 -4.23 -13.76
C VAL A 27 32.55 -3.16 -13.79
N VAL A 28 32.99 -2.80 -15.00
CA VAL A 28 33.94 -1.72 -15.26
C VAL A 28 33.16 -0.40 -15.36
N PHE A 29 33.43 0.54 -14.44
CA PHE A 29 32.94 1.91 -14.53
C PHE A 29 33.75 2.70 -15.55
N GLY A 30 33.11 3.06 -16.65
CA GLY A 30 33.65 4.03 -17.61
C GLY A 30 33.33 5.46 -17.19
N ALA A 31 34.34 6.26 -16.91
CA ALA A 31 34.24 7.69 -16.71
C ALA A 31 34.21 8.43 -18.04
N ALA A 32 33.26 9.30 -18.28
CA ALA A 32 33.21 10.24 -19.40
C ALA A 32 33.70 11.63 -18.97
N PRO A 33 34.47 12.34 -19.81
CA PRO A 33 35.02 13.65 -19.46
C PRO A 33 34.02 14.79 -19.71
N SER A 34 34.04 15.76 -18.80
CA SER A 34 33.39 17.04 -18.91
C SER A 34 34.21 17.99 -19.79
N THR A 35 33.59 18.57 -20.82
CA THR A 35 34.12 19.75 -21.50
C THR A 35 33.26 20.96 -21.23
N GLY A 36 33.91 22.01 -20.74
CA GLY A 36 33.36 23.30 -20.45
C GLY A 36 33.30 24.23 -21.64
N GLY A 37 32.74 25.38 -21.47
CA GLY A 37 32.65 26.55 -22.35
C GLY A 37 31.25 27.16 -22.23
N GLY A 38 31.05 28.36 -21.96
CA GLY A 38 31.71 29.63 -22.08
C GLY A 38 30.62 30.71 -21.89
N ALA A 39 30.94 31.69 -21.12
CA ALA A 39 30.07 32.80 -20.79
C ALA A 39 29.96 33.77 -22.01
N THR A 40 28.76 34.37 -22.20
CA THR A 40 28.65 35.69 -22.87
C THR A 40 27.65 36.54 -22.12
N VAL A 41 28.19 37.67 -21.67
CA VAL A 41 27.47 38.80 -21.07
C VAL A 41 26.93 39.66 -22.22
N GLY A 42 25.65 40.02 -22.19
CA GLY A 42 25.02 40.94 -23.10
C GLY A 42 24.20 41.94 -22.31
N SER A 43 24.78 43.15 -22.11
CA SER A 43 24.09 44.33 -21.57
C SER A 43 23.25 44.98 -22.67
N GLY A 44 22.01 45.34 -22.39
CA GLY A 44 21.12 46.12 -23.25
C GLY A 44 20.10 46.87 -22.44
N GLU A 45 20.44 48.13 -22.19
CA GLU A 45 19.56 49.17 -21.62
C GLU A 45 18.61 49.66 -22.68
N SER A 46 17.32 49.79 -22.38
CA SER A 46 16.47 50.85 -22.99
C SER A 46 15.22 51.10 -22.17
N ALA A 47 15.08 52.31 -21.77
CA ALA A 47 13.96 52.90 -21.09
C ALA A 47 12.72 53.05 -21.99
N GLY A 48 11.54 52.89 -21.43
CA GLY A 48 10.25 53.16 -22.07
C GLY A 48 9.15 53.28 -21.05
N ALA A 49 8.82 54.53 -20.67
CA ALA A 49 7.71 54.88 -19.80
C ALA A 49 6.38 54.69 -20.53
N GLY A 50 5.41 54.04 -19.90
CA GLY A 50 4.04 53.94 -20.36
C GLY A 50 3.11 53.53 -19.22
N ALA A 51 2.56 54.51 -18.51
CA ALA A 51 1.53 54.28 -17.51
C ALA A 51 0.19 54.02 -18.18
N SER A 52 -0.42 52.86 -17.92
CA SER A 52 -1.86 52.67 -18.09
C SER A 52 -2.41 51.93 -16.89
N VAL A 53 -3.19 52.64 -16.09
CA VAL A 53 -3.97 52.15 -14.97
C VAL A 53 -5.15 51.38 -15.53
N GLY A 54 -5.06 50.03 -15.52
CA GLY A 54 -6.16 49.15 -15.80
C GLY A 54 -6.51 48.42 -14.50
N ALA A 55 -7.55 48.85 -13.80
CA ALA A 55 -8.13 48.15 -12.69
C ALA A 55 -8.86 46.92 -13.25
N GLY A 56 -8.12 45.82 -13.42
CA GLY A 56 -8.68 44.49 -13.64
C GLY A 56 -8.75 43.77 -12.29
N ALA A 57 -9.95 43.67 -11.72
CA ALA A 57 -10.18 42.79 -10.59
C ALA A 57 -9.87 41.36 -11.05
N SER A 58 -8.70 40.83 -10.66
CA SER A 58 -8.38 39.41 -10.76
C SER A 58 -9.30 38.70 -9.81
N VAL A 59 -10.34 38.05 -10.32
CA VAL A 59 -11.04 36.99 -9.59
C VAL A 59 -10.01 35.92 -9.37
N ASP A 60 -9.51 35.78 -8.14
CA ASP A 60 -8.77 34.63 -7.70
C ASP A 60 -9.67 33.42 -7.95
N THR A 61 -9.43 32.77 -9.05
CA THR A 61 -10.00 31.44 -9.29
C THR A 61 -9.42 30.55 -8.19
N VAL A 62 -10.21 30.32 -7.14
CA VAL A 62 -9.92 29.30 -6.16
C VAL A 62 -9.85 28.01 -6.96
N THR A 63 -8.63 27.60 -7.30
CA THR A 63 -8.38 26.29 -7.90
C THR A 63 -8.81 25.28 -6.86
N GLU A 64 -9.96 24.66 -7.05
CA GLU A 64 -10.34 23.51 -6.24
C GLU A 64 -9.16 22.55 -6.21
N PRO A 65 -8.80 22.02 -5.02
CA PRO A 65 -7.73 21.05 -4.94
C PRO A 65 -8.08 19.91 -5.90
N ARG A 66 -7.18 19.69 -6.88
CA ARG A 66 -7.30 18.60 -7.84
C ARG A 66 -7.56 17.34 -7.05
N ARG A 67 -8.78 16.81 -7.15
CA ARG A 67 -9.13 15.52 -6.55
C ARG A 67 -8.19 14.50 -7.18
N VAL A 68 -7.20 14.03 -6.41
CA VAL A 68 -6.35 12.93 -6.81
C VAL A 68 -7.31 11.76 -7.02
N GLU A 69 -7.41 11.25 -8.24
CA GLU A 69 -8.17 10.04 -8.48
C GLU A 69 -7.59 8.95 -7.60
N ALA A 70 -8.45 8.33 -6.81
CA ALA A 70 -8.03 7.29 -5.89
C ALA A 70 -7.44 6.13 -6.70
N ARG A 71 -6.17 5.85 -6.45
CA ARG A 71 -5.46 4.75 -7.13
C ARG A 71 -5.93 3.39 -6.60
N TRP A 72 -6.26 3.31 -5.32
CA TRP A 72 -6.61 2.08 -4.62
C TRP A 72 -8.12 1.88 -4.51
N VAL A 73 -8.53 0.62 -4.32
CA VAL A 73 -9.87 0.27 -3.85
C VAL A 73 -9.81 -0.16 -2.39
N TRP A 74 -10.96 -0.10 -1.70
CA TRP A 74 -11.04 -0.60 -0.33
C TRP A 74 -10.79 -2.11 -0.28
N PRO A 75 -9.99 -2.61 0.68
CA PRO A 75 -9.61 -4.03 0.76
C PRO A 75 -10.75 -4.92 1.22
N THR A 76 -11.83 -4.34 1.75
CA THR A 76 -13.05 -5.03 2.21
C THR A 76 -14.27 -4.36 1.59
N GLY A 77 -15.46 -4.92 1.82
CA GLY A 77 -16.72 -4.28 1.39
C GLY A 77 -17.08 -3.00 2.15
N ALA A 78 -16.37 -2.69 3.24
CA ALA A 78 -16.61 -1.48 4.04
C ALA A 78 -15.70 -0.33 3.60
N ARG A 79 -16.25 0.88 3.53
CA ARG A 79 -15.54 2.13 3.27
C ARG A 79 -15.47 3.00 4.53
N VAL A 80 -15.28 2.35 5.67
CA VAL A 80 -15.28 2.97 7.00
C VAL A 80 -13.91 2.77 7.63
N VAL A 81 -13.40 3.78 8.29
CA VAL A 81 -12.17 3.72 9.07
C VAL A 81 -12.53 3.66 10.55
N GLU A 82 -12.16 2.58 11.21
CA GLU A 82 -12.32 2.40 12.66
C GLU A 82 -11.20 3.09 13.42
N ARG A 83 -9.97 2.91 12.93
CA ARG A 83 -8.78 3.58 13.46
C ARG A 83 -7.95 4.15 12.31
N ALA A 84 -7.75 5.45 12.36
CA ALA A 84 -6.99 6.18 11.35
C ALA A 84 -5.48 6.00 11.51
N TRP A 85 -4.75 6.37 10.48
CA TRP A 85 -3.31 6.55 10.51
C TRP A 85 -2.89 7.52 11.62
N GLU A 86 -1.83 7.16 12.34
CA GLU A 86 -1.20 7.98 13.37
C GLU A 86 0.30 7.93 13.17
N ALA A 87 0.84 9.01 12.59
CA ALA A 87 2.26 9.09 12.26
C ALA A 87 3.12 8.88 13.52
N PRO A 88 4.04 7.90 13.53
CA PRO A 88 4.98 7.76 14.62
C PRO A 88 5.97 8.95 14.61
N SER A 89 6.40 9.41 15.79
CA SER A 89 7.36 10.51 15.91
C SER A 89 8.78 10.13 15.47
N SER A 90 9.07 8.84 15.31
CA SER A 90 10.28 8.27 14.71
C SER A 90 10.00 6.85 14.21
N ASP A 91 10.94 6.26 13.45
CA ASP A 91 10.78 4.92 12.87
C ASP A 91 10.42 3.83 13.89
N TYR A 92 10.86 3.99 15.14
CA TYR A 92 10.63 3.04 16.23
C TYR A 92 9.63 3.52 17.29
N ALA A 93 9.11 4.74 17.16
CA ALA A 93 8.13 5.26 18.10
C ALA A 93 6.77 4.58 17.95
N ALA A 94 5.95 4.70 19.00
CA ALA A 94 4.54 4.32 18.95
C ALA A 94 3.80 5.15 17.91
N GLY A 95 2.77 4.55 17.32
CA GLY A 95 1.94 5.14 16.28
C GLY A 95 1.07 4.05 15.64
N HIS A 96 0.21 4.42 14.70
CA HIS A 96 -0.58 3.48 13.91
C HIS A 96 -0.12 3.57 12.45
N ARG A 97 0.64 2.57 11.97
CA ARG A 97 1.31 2.57 10.66
C ARG A 97 0.41 2.08 9.53
N GLY A 98 -0.87 2.40 9.61
CA GLY A 98 -1.89 2.04 8.65
C GLY A 98 -3.24 2.54 9.11
N LEU A 99 -4.30 1.95 8.60
CA LEU A 99 -5.67 2.19 9.06
C LEU A 99 -6.39 0.86 9.28
N ASP A 100 -7.30 0.83 10.26
CA ASP A 100 -8.12 -0.33 10.54
C ASP A 100 -9.49 -0.14 9.91
N VAL A 101 -9.86 -1.12 9.07
CA VAL A 101 -11.14 -1.19 8.37
C VAL A 101 -11.96 -2.29 9.01
N PRO A 102 -13.20 -2.02 9.50
CA PRO A 102 -14.04 -3.05 10.09
C PRO A 102 -14.31 -4.16 9.07
N ALA A 103 -14.28 -5.39 9.52
CA ALA A 103 -14.43 -6.53 8.64
C ALA A 103 -15.08 -7.72 9.37
N VAL A 104 -15.68 -8.62 8.61
CA VAL A 104 -16.24 -9.87 9.16
C VAL A 104 -15.18 -10.98 9.03
N LEU A 105 -14.97 -11.75 10.08
CA LEU A 105 -14.07 -12.91 10.05
C LEU A 105 -14.46 -13.87 8.92
N GLY A 106 -13.46 -14.30 8.14
CA GLY A 106 -13.64 -15.17 7.00
C GLY A 106 -14.13 -14.48 5.72
N SER A 107 -14.49 -13.18 5.76
CA SER A 107 -14.83 -12.42 4.57
C SER A 107 -13.62 -12.25 3.65
N PRO A 108 -13.83 -12.03 2.34
CA PRO A 108 -12.72 -11.78 1.41
C PRO A 108 -11.95 -10.52 1.77
N ALA A 109 -10.62 -10.60 1.65
CA ALA A 109 -9.72 -9.46 1.62
C ALA A 109 -9.17 -9.34 0.19
N SER A 110 -9.27 -8.15 -0.40
CA SER A 110 -8.94 -7.90 -1.80
C SER A 110 -7.67 -7.07 -1.97
N ALA A 111 -6.95 -7.28 -3.07
CA ALA A 111 -5.86 -6.43 -3.49
C ALA A 111 -6.35 -5.00 -3.68
N VAL A 112 -5.66 -4.04 -3.10
CA VAL A 112 -6.04 -2.61 -3.19
C VAL A 112 -5.72 -2.01 -4.55
N ASP A 113 -4.76 -2.58 -5.28
CA ASP A 113 -4.29 -2.19 -6.61
C ASP A 113 -3.70 -3.41 -7.33
N ASP A 114 -3.42 -3.29 -8.61
CA ASP A 114 -2.61 -4.24 -9.38
C ASP A 114 -1.22 -4.38 -8.75
N GLY A 115 -0.59 -5.53 -8.87
CA GLY A 115 0.77 -5.72 -8.39
C GLY A 115 1.21 -7.17 -8.29
N THR A 116 2.37 -7.36 -7.66
CA THR A 116 2.95 -8.67 -7.40
C THR A 116 3.00 -8.90 -5.90
N VAL A 117 2.57 -10.08 -5.45
CA VAL A 117 2.66 -10.46 -4.03
C VAL A 117 4.12 -10.58 -3.62
N ALA A 118 4.59 -9.62 -2.82
CA ALA A 118 5.96 -9.64 -2.30
C ALA A 118 6.13 -10.62 -1.12
N PHE A 119 5.06 -10.81 -0.35
CA PHE A 119 5.05 -11.73 0.79
C PHE A 119 3.63 -12.19 1.13
N ALA A 120 3.47 -13.45 1.48
CA ALA A 120 2.24 -14.01 2.03
C ALA A 120 2.58 -15.04 3.10
N GLY A 121 2.22 -14.79 4.37
CA GLY A 121 2.60 -15.69 5.45
C GLY A 121 2.47 -15.09 6.84
N ALA A 122 3.05 -15.77 7.84
CA ALA A 122 2.99 -15.38 9.25
C ALA A 122 4.11 -14.41 9.63
N VAL A 123 3.77 -13.33 10.31
CA VAL A 123 4.69 -12.35 10.91
C VAL A 123 4.21 -12.04 12.32
N GLY A 124 5.04 -12.31 13.32
CA GLY A 124 4.73 -11.98 14.72
C GLY A 124 3.43 -12.61 15.25
N GLY A 125 3.10 -13.83 14.79
CA GLY A 125 1.88 -14.54 15.21
C GLY A 125 0.61 -14.17 14.44
N ARG A 126 0.69 -13.27 13.46
CA ARG A 126 -0.42 -12.90 12.57
C ARG A 126 -0.06 -13.24 11.12
N THR A 127 -1.06 -13.46 10.29
CA THR A 127 -0.84 -13.67 8.85
C THR A 127 -1.06 -12.39 8.08
N VAL A 128 -0.16 -12.12 7.13
CA VAL A 128 -0.17 -10.91 6.32
C VAL A 128 0.00 -11.24 4.84
N VAL A 129 -0.52 -10.36 3.98
CA VAL A 129 -0.24 -10.31 2.54
C VAL A 129 0.35 -8.95 2.23
N THR A 130 1.52 -8.92 1.60
CA THR A 130 2.18 -7.69 1.14
C THR A 130 2.25 -7.71 -0.38
N ILE A 131 1.83 -6.62 -1.02
CA ILE A 131 1.77 -6.49 -2.48
C ILE A 131 2.63 -5.29 -2.89
N ASP A 132 3.52 -5.52 -3.84
CA ASP A 132 4.32 -4.49 -4.50
C ASP A 132 3.56 -3.99 -5.74
N HIS A 133 3.25 -2.70 -5.77
CA HIS A 133 2.49 -2.03 -6.82
C HIS A 133 3.38 -1.28 -7.83
N GLY A 134 4.70 -1.48 -7.73
CA GLY A 134 5.70 -0.72 -8.50
C GLY A 134 5.96 0.68 -7.93
N ASP A 135 6.98 1.35 -8.48
CA ASP A 135 7.38 2.72 -8.11
C ASP A 135 7.62 2.91 -6.61
N GLY A 136 8.06 1.84 -5.90
CA GLY A 136 8.32 1.83 -4.46
C GLY A 136 7.07 1.81 -3.59
N LEU A 137 5.87 1.75 -4.17
CA LEU A 137 4.60 1.70 -3.43
C LEU A 137 4.24 0.26 -3.09
N VAL A 138 4.04 0.01 -1.80
CA VAL A 138 3.72 -1.32 -1.26
C VAL A 138 2.53 -1.22 -0.32
N SER A 139 1.55 -2.11 -0.48
CA SER A 139 0.48 -2.31 0.50
C SER A 139 0.73 -3.54 1.36
N THR A 140 0.22 -3.53 2.59
CA THR A 140 0.22 -4.69 3.49
C THR A 140 -1.15 -4.85 4.11
N LEU A 141 -1.76 -6.02 3.92
CA LEU A 141 -3.00 -6.44 4.54
C LEU A 141 -2.66 -7.35 5.72
N ASP A 142 -2.84 -6.89 6.95
CA ASP A 142 -2.58 -7.66 8.19
C ASP A 142 -3.88 -8.26 8.72
N SER A 143 -3.78 -9.40 9.35
CA SER A 143 -4.88 -10.26 9.80
C SER A 143 -5.68 -10.84 8.63
N VAL A 144 -4.95 -11.34 7.65
CA VAL A 144 -5.49 -11.98 6.44
C VAL A 144 -4.86 -13.36 6.27
N THR A 145 -5.66 -14.42 6.28
CA THR A 145 -5.21 -15.76 5.86
C THR A 145 -5.05 -15.76 4.35
N PRO A 146 -3.80 -15.91 3.83
CA PRO A 146 -3.53 -15.79 2.40
C PRO A 146 -4.23 -16.86 1.55
N LEU A 147 -4.68 -16.48 0.35
CA LEU A 147 -5.10 -17.36 -0.75
C LEU A 147 -4.10 -17.29 -1.92
N VAL A 148 -3.06 -16.49 -1.78
CA VAL A 148 -2.01 -16.24 -2.77
C VAL A 148 -0.65 -16.54 -2.16
N ALA A 149 0.37 -16.70 -3.01
CA ALA A 149 1.76 -16.92 -2.63
C ALA A 149 2.65 -15.78 -3.12
N ALA A 150 3.84 -15.64 -2.52
CA ALA A 150 4.85 -14.70 -3.01
C ALA A 150 5.22 -15.00 -4.47
N GLY A 151 5.24 -13.98 -5.31
CA GLY A 151 5.46 -14.06 -6.75
C GLY A 151 4.18 -14.10 -7.60
N ASP A 152 3.00 -14.30 -7.00
CA ASP A 152 1.74 -14.24 -7.75
C ASP A 152 1.44 -12.81 -8.20
N GLU A 153 0.99 -12.66 -9.44
CA GLU A 153 0.43 -11.40 -9.94
C GLU A 153 -1.05 -11.29 -9.54
N VAL A 154 -1.44 -10.12 -9.07
CA VAL A 154 -2.81 -9.84 -8.66
C VAL A 154 -3.32 -8.57 -9.35
N VAL A 155 -4.62 -8.54 -9.63
CA VAL A 155 -5.30 -7.36 -10.16
C VAL A 155 -6.11 -6.70 -9.05
N GLN A 156 -6.32 -5.40 -9.17
CA GLN A 156 -7.10 -4.60 -8.23
C GLN A 156 -8.48 -5.24 -7.98
N GLY A 157 -8.85 -5.35 -6.71
CA GLY A 157 -10.11 -5.95 -6.29
C GLY A 157 -10.14 -7.48 -6.28
N ALA A 158 -9.10 -8.17 -6.78
CA ALA A 158 -9.01 -9.62 -6.70
C ALA A 158 -8.87 -10.09 -5.24
N PRO A 159 -9.54 -11.19 -4.84
CA PRO A 159 -9.40 -11.74 -3.50
C PRO A 159 -7.99 -12.33 -3.30
N VAL A 160 -7.25 -11.79 -2.32
CA VAL A 160 -5.90 -12.25 -1.97
C VAL A 160 -5.87 -13.04 -0.66
N GLY A 161 -6.98 -13.05 0.07
CA GLY A 161 -7.08 -13.77 1.33
C GLY A 161 -8.44 -13.68 1.98
N ARG A 162 -8.52 -14.14 3.23
CA ARG A 162 -9.69 -14.04 4.08
C ARG A 162 -9.31 -13.37 5.39
N VAL A 163 -10.15 -12.45 5.85
CA VAL A 163 -9.97 -11.77 7.13
C VAL A 163 -9.87 -12.78 8.27
N SER A 164 -8.87 -12.64 9.11
CA SER A 164 -8.59 -13.49 10.26
C SER A 164 -8.42 -12.67 11.54
N VAL A 165 -8.23 -13.33 12.66
CA VAL A 165 -7.91 -12.68 13.93
C VAL A 165 -6.44 -12.24 13.99
N GLY A 166 -6.12 -11.26 14.83
CA GLY A 166 -4.73 -10.96 15.19
C GLY A 166 -4.41 -9.50 15.45
N HIS A 167 -4.82 -8.55 14.60
CA HIS A 167 -4.56 -7.13 14.82
C HIS A 167 -5.61 -6.52 15.75
N CYS A 168 -6.88 -6.71 15.43
CA CYS A 168 -8.00 -6.27 16.24
C CYS A 168 -8.53 -7.38 17.17
N PRO A 169 -9.29 -7.03 18.23
CA PRO A 169 -9.98 -8.00 19.07
C PRO A 169 -10.96 -8.85 18.24
N GLU A 170 -11.13 -10.12 18.61
CA GLU A 170 -12.08 -11.02 17.94
C GLU A 170 -13.55 -10.52 18.04
N SER A 171 -13.86 -9.76 19.11
CA SER A 171 -15.18 -9.13 19.31
C SER A 171 -15.47 -7.95 18.38
N ALA A 172 -14.42 -7.36 17.79
CA ALA A 172 -14.49 -6.26 16.82
C ALA A 172 -13.40 -6.49 15.75
N PRO A 173 -13.61 -7.46 14.84
CA PRO A 173 -12.60 -7.84 13.88
C PRO A 173 -12.41 -6.75 12.82
N CYS A 174 -11.16 -6.53 12.45
CA CYS A 174 -10.77 -5.58 11.41
C CYS A 174 -9.73 -6.19 10.46
N LEU A 175 -9.55 -5.55 9.32
CA LEU A 175 -8.38 -5.68 8.47
C LEU A 175 -7.52 -4.42 8.67
N HIS A 176 -6.25 -4.60 9.01
CA HIS A 176 -5.31 -3.49 9.04
C HIS A 176 -4.64 -3.33 7.66
N LEU A 177 -4.77 -2.15 7.09
CA LEU A 177 -4.16 -1.77 5.82
C LEU A 177 -2.99 -0.82 6.06
N GLY A 178 -1.78 -1.27 5.75
CA GLY A 178 -0.57 -0.45 5.74
C GLY A 178 -0.19 -0.01 4.33
N ALA A 179 0.45 1.16 4.21
CA ALA A 179 1.08 1.64 2.98
C ALA A 179 2.53 2.05 3.24
N ARG A 180 3.41 1.78 2.26
CA ARG A 180 4.80 2.22 2.28
C ARG A 180 5.19 2.76 0.92
N VAL A 181 5.99 3.84 0.93
CA VAL A 181 6.65 4.36 -0.26
C VAL A 181 8.14 4.38 0.02
N ASP A 182 8.94 3.74 -0.82
CA ASP A 182 10.40 3.59 -0.64
C ASP A 182 10.76 3.11 0.78
N GLY A 183 10.00 2.14 1.29
CA GLY A 183 10.17 1.55 2.61
C GLY A 183 9.65 2.36 3.79
N ARG A 184 9.21 3.61 3.59
CA ARG A 184 8.65 4.47 4.64
C ARG A 184 7.14 4.33 4.73
N TYR A 185 6.62 4.19 5.93
CA TYR A 185 5.18 4.15 6.15
C TYR A 185 4.54 5.51 5.84
N VAL A 186 3.43 5.47 5.12
CA VAL A 186 2.62 6.62 4.73
C VAL A 186 1.13 6.35 5.04
N ASP A 187 0.33 7.42 5.06
CA ASP A 187 -1.11 7.30 5.27
C ASP A 187 -1.79 6.64 4.06
N PRO A 188 -2.40 5.46 4.21
CA PRO A 188 -3.11 4.78 3.12
C PRO A 188 -4.30 5.56 2.58
N MET A 189 -4.90 6.47 3.36
CA MET A 189 -6.02 7.30 2.92
C MET A 189 -5.70 8.16 1.70
N ALA A 190 -4.41 8.50 1.50
CA ALA A 190 -3.97 9.25 0.33
C ALA A 190 -4.22 8.51 -1.00
N TYR A 191 -4.40 7.19 -0.97
CA TYR A 191 -4.57 6.33 -2.15
C TYR A 191 -6.00 5.82 -2.31
N LEU A 192 -6.81 5.85 -1.24
CA LEU A 192 -8.16 5.29 -1.20
C LEU A 192 -9.23 6.31 -1.67
N PRO A 193 -10.35 5.83 -2.23
CA PRO A 193 -11.53 6.68 -2.37
C PRO A 193 -12.00 7.19 -1.00
N PRO A 194 -12.72 8.33 -0.95
CA PRO A 194 -13.24 8.86 0.30
C PRO A 194 -13.98 7.79 1.12
N ALA A 195 -13.72 7.79 2.44
CA ALA A 195 -14.46 6.97 3.37
C ALA A 195 -15.94 7.39 3.42
N GLU A 196 -16.81 6.45 3.69
CA GLU A 196 -18.22 6.72 4.00
C GLU A 196 -18.30 7.17 5.45
N TRP A 197 -18.80 8.39 5.67
CA TRP A 197 -19.06 8.89 7.00
C TRP A 197 -20.46 8.48 7.43
N PRO A 198 -20.65 8.08 8.71
CA PRO A 198 -22.00 7.83 9.23
C PRO A 198 -22.84 9.09 9.05
N VAL A 199 -23.92 9.00 8.27
CA VAL A 199 -24.91 10.07 8.16
C VAL A 199 -25.88 9.90 9.31
N LEU A 200 -25.97 10.88 10.22
CA LEU A 200 -27.01 10.91 11.22
C LEU A 200 -28.35 11.06 10.51
N LEU A 201 -29.18 10.04 10.62
CA LEU A 201 -30.56 10.13 10.11
C LEU A 201 -31.35 11.11 11.00
N PRO A 202 -32.23 11.93 10.39
CA PRO A 202 -33.12 12.79 11.18
C PRO A 202 -34.03 11.93 12.08
N GLU A 203 -34.41 12.48 13.24
CA GLU A 203 -35.24 11.76 14.24
C GLU A 203 -36.51 11.16 13.62
N SER A 204 -37.08 11.81 12.61
CA SER A 204 -38.23 11.31 11.84
C SER A 204 -38.01 10.03 11.06
N ALA A 205 -36.76 9.60 10.88
CA ALA A 205 -36.40 8.36 10.19
C ALA A 205 -36.32 7.14 11.10
N TRP A 206 -36.50 7.31 12.42
CA TRP A 206 -36.44 6.22 13.38
C TRP A 206 -37.84 5.62 13.55
N PRO A 207 -38.02 4.30 13.36
CA PRO A 207 -39.26 3.63 13.69
C PRO A 207 -39.44 3.69 15.21
N GLY A 208 -40.54 4.30 15.65
CA GLY A 208 -40.93 4.32 17.05
C GLY A 208 -41.35 2.92 17.56
#